data_f908bd129d35e755a752cc7f8e63863d
#
_entry.id   f908bd129d35e755a752cc7f8e63863d
#
_cell.length_a   1.000
_cell.length_b   1.000
_cell.length_c   1.000
_cell.angle_alpha   90.00
_cell.angle_beta   90.00
_cell.angle_gamma   90.00
#
_symmetry.space_group_name_H-M   'P 1'
#
loop_
_entity.id
_entity.type
_entity.pdbx_description
1 polymer ?
#
loop_
_entity_poly.entity_id
_entity_poly.type
_entity_poly.pdbx_seq_one_letter_code
_entity_poly.pdbx_strand_id
1 'polypeptide(L)'
;NWPIIYSFWEVNLIKELGFGFNTVKTDTTEDLTSIKIDNVVYKVPKFIINNEIPDNYSNKTINLALSFTRNLLVNKFFLPNNLYFPKSRLAFENCFS
;
A
#
# COMPACT_ATOMS: atom_id res chain seq x y z
N ASN A 1 -5.48 -15.29 5.34
CA ASN A 1 -5.05 -14.38 4.27
C ASN A 1 -5.84 -13.07 4.26
N TRP A 2 -6.61 -12.82 5.32
CA TRP A 2 -7.35 -11.58 5.41
C TRP A 2 -6.47 -10.32 5.43
N PRO A 3 -5.22 -10.31 5.96
CA PRO A 3 -4.39 -9.11 5.88
C PRO A 3 -4.05 -8.71 4.45
N ILE A 4 -3.88 -9.68 3.56
CA ILE A 4 -3.63 -9.41 2.14
C ILE A 4 -4.88 -8.81 1.51
N ILE A 5 -6.06 -9.37 1.81
CA ILE A 5 -7.34 -8.87 1.31
C ILE A 5 -7.58 -7.45 1.81
N TYR A 6 -7.26 -7.18 3.08
CA TYR A 6 -7.36 -5.84 3.66
C TYR A 6 -6.47 -4.84 2.93
N SER A 7 -5.25 -5.25 2.55
CA SER A 7 -4.34 -4.39 1.78
C SER A 7 -4.96 -3.99 0.45
N PHE A 8 -5.58 -4.93 -0.26
CA PHE A 8 -6.28 -4.63 -1.50
C PHE A 8 -7.46 -3.68 -1.27
N TRP A 9 -8.18 -3.83 -0.16
CA TRP A 9 -9.26 -2.94 0.19
C TRP A 9 -8.77 -1.50 0.35
N GLU A 10 -7.64 -1.33 1.05
CA GLU A 10 -7.06 0.01 1.21
C GLU A 10 -6.61 0.61 -0.12
N VAL A 11 -6.03 -0.20 -1.00
CA VAL A 11 -5.63 0.25 -2.33
C VAL A 11 -6.86 0.72 -3.11
N ASN A 12 -7.95 -0.02 -3.05
CA ASN A 12 -9.19 0.36 -3.70
C ASN A 12 -9.78 1.65 -3.11
N LEU A 13 -9.70 1.81 -1.80
CA LEU A 13 -10.13 3.04 -1.13
C LEU A 13 -9.35 4.25 -1.63
N ILE A 14 -8.05 4.11 -1.79
CA ILE A 14 -7.19 5.17 -2.31
C ILE A 14 -7.62 5.56 -3.72
N LYS A 15 -7.93 4.57 -4.56
CA LYS A 15 -8.41 4.82 -5.92
C LYS A 15 -9.75 5.52 -5.93
N GLU A 16 -10.67 5.12 -5.03
CA GLU A 16 -11.98 5.76 -4.90
C GLU A 16 -11.88 7.21 -4.45
N LEU A 17 -10.87 7.54 -3.66
CA LEU A 17 -10.62 8.92 -3.23
C LEU A 17 -10.00 9.80 -4.34
N GLY A 18 -9.78 9.23 -5.51
CA GLY A 18 -9.25 9.96 -6.64
C GLY A 18 -7.73 10.02 -6.70
N PHE A 19 -7.03 9.27 -5.85
CA PHE A 19 -5.57 9.26 -5.81
C PHE A 19 -5.01 8.05 -6.54
N GLY A 20 -5.65 7.69 -7.66
CA GLY A 20 -5.28 6.52 -8.41
C GLY A 20 -3.87 6.56 -8.98
N PHE A 21 -3.32 5.41 -9.21
CA PHE A 21 -2.06 5.20 -9.88
C PHE A 21 -2.24 4.07 -10.87
N ASN A 22 -1.43 4.10 -11.93
CA ASN A 22 -1.50 3.05 -12.95
C ASN A 22 -0.80 1.80 -12.44
N THR A 23 -1.53 0.68 -12.46
CA THR A 23 -0.94 -0.60 -12.15
C THR A 23 -0.53 -1.25 -13.45
N VAL A 24 0.78 -1.40 -13.64
CA VAL A 24 1.34 -2.08 -14.80
C VAL A 24 2.00 -3.35 -14.31
N LYS A 25 1.60 -4.48 -14.88
CA LYS A 25 2.25 -5.75 -14.52
C LYS A 25 3.73 -5.65 -14.82
N THR A 26 4.52 -6.09 -13.85
CA THR A 26 5.96 -6.10 -13.96
C THR A 26 6.46 -7.54 -14.01
N ASP A 27 7.43 -7.78 -14.87
CA ASP A 27 8.06 -9.10 -15.00
C ASP A 27 9.34 -9.20 -14.17
N THR A 28 9.58 -8.23 -13.28
CA THR A 28 10.76 -8.27 -12.43
C THR A 28 10.67 -9.42 -11.44
N THR A 29 11.82 -9.96 -11.07
CA THR A 29 11.90 -11.02 -10.06
C THR A 29 11.91 -10.46 -8.64
N GLU A 30 11.98 -9.14 -8.49
CA GLU A 30 12.00 -8.50 -7.18
C GLU A 30 10.61 -8.44 -6.56
N ASP A 31 10.54 -8.61 -5.24
CA ASP A 31 9.29 -8.54 -4.50
C ASP A 31 8.75 -7.11 -4.38
N LEU A 32 9.62 -6.13 -4.51
CA LEU A 32 9.27 -4.71 -4.43
C LEU A 32 9.56 -4.03 -5.77
N THR A 33 8.72 -3.09 -6.11
CA THR A 33 8.97 -2.20 -7.24
C THR A 33 8.76 -0.77 -6.79
N SER A 34 9.15 0.17 -7.62
CA SER A 34 8.98 1.59 -7.32
C SER A 34 7.96 2.19 -8.29
N ILE A 35 7.06 3.00 -7.76
CA ILE A 35 6.15 3.79 -8.59
C ILE A 35 6.28 5.26 -8.21
N LYS A 36 6.00 6.12 -9.17
CA LYS A 36 6.09 7.56 -8.95
C LYS A 36 4.70 8.17 -9.04
N ILE A 37 4.30 8.85 -7.98
CA ILE A 37 3.01 9.53 -7.91
C ILE A 37 3.29 10.97 -7.49
N ASP A 38 2.92 11.94 -8.33
CA ASP A 38 3.10 13.38 -8.07
C ASP A 38 4.55 13.71 -7.68
N ASN A 39 5.53 13.13 -8.39
CA ASN A 39 6.96 13.34 -8.19
C ASN A 39 7.51 12.72 -6.89
N VAL A 40 6.73 11.90 -6.21
CA VAL A 40 7.18 11.17 -5.02
C VAL A 40 7.29 9.69 -5.38
N VAL A 41 8.42 9.09 -5.05
CA VAL A 41 8.66 7.67 -5.32
C VAL A 41 8.21 6.84 -4.12
N TYR A 42 7.37 5.83 -4.38
CA TYR A 42 6.86 4.92 -3.36
C TYR A 42 7.35 3.51 -3.66
N LYS A 43 7.77 2.80 -2.62
CA LYS A 43 8.07 1.37 -2.72
C LYS A 43 6.78 0.61 -2.52
N VAL A 44 6.45 -0.27 -3.46
CA VAL A 44 5.19 -1.01 -3.43
C VAL A 44 5.45 -2.49 -3.68
N PRO A 45 4.81 -3.38 -2.90
CA PRO A 45 4.93 -4.82 -3.18
C PRO A 45 4.41 -5.18 -4.55
N LYS A 46 5.09 -6.10 -5.19
CA LYS A 46 4.75 -6.54 -6.54
C LYS A 46 3.32 -7.07 -6.64
N PHE A 47 2.83 -7.75 -5.61
CA PHE A 47 1.48 -8.32 -5.65
C PHE A 47 0.41 -7.24 -5.72
N ILE A 48 0.66 -6.07 -5.15
CA ILE A 48 -0.26 -4.92 -5.24
C ILE A 48 -0.31 -4.41 -6.68
N ILE A 49 0.87 -4.25 -7.30
CA ILE A 49 0.95 -3.77 -8.69
C ILE A 49 0.29 -4.75 -9.64
N ASN A 50 0.54 -6.04 -9.46
CA ASN A 50 0.00 -7.07 -10.34
C ASN A 50 -1.46 -7.43 -10.02
N ASN A 51 -1.99 -6.91 -8.91
CA ASN A 51 -3.36 -7.18 -8.46
C ASN A 51 -3.62 -8.67 -8.30
N GLU A 52 -2.65 -9.38 -7.73
CA GLU A 52 -2.71 -10.83 -7.54
C GLU A 52 -2.43 -11.19 -6.09
N ILE A 53 -3.17 -12.18 -5.55
CA ILE A 53 -2.91 -12.68 -4.20
C ILE A 53 -1.68 -13.58 -4.28
N PRO A 54 -0.62 -13.31 -3.48
CA PRO A 54 0.58 -14.15 -3.53
C PRO A 54 0.30 -15.53 -2.93
N ASP A 55 0.96 -16.55 -3.48
CA ASP A 55 0.85 -17.92 -2.96
C ASP A 55 1.40 -18.03 -1.54
N ASN A 56 2.49 -17.30 -1.29
CA ASN A 56 3.12 -17.25 0.03
C ASN A 56 3.38 -15.79 0.39
N TYR A 57 3.18 -15.48 1.65
CA TYR A 57 3.48 -14.14 2.14
C TYR A 57 3.95 -14.22 3.60
N SER A 58 4.81 -13.26 3.98
CA SER A 58 5.31 -13.13 5.34
C SER A 58 4.73 -11.87 5.98
N ASN A 59 4.95 -11.71 7.28
CA ASN A 59 4.60 -10.47 7.96
C ASN A 59 5.30 -9.28 7.32
N LYS A 60 6.52 -9.47 6.84
CA LYS A 60 7.24 -8.40 6.14
C LYS A 60 6.50 -7.96 4.88
N THR A 61 5.97 -8.89 4.11
CA THR A 61 5.20 -8.58 2.90
C THR A 61 3.97 -7.75 3.24
N ILE A 62 3.23 -8.14 4.27
CA ILE A 62 2.05 -7.43 4.73
C ILE A 62 2.44 -6.03 5.23
N ASN A 63 3.50 -5.95 6.03
CA ASN A 63 3.97 -4.66 6.55
C ASN A 63 4.34 -3.69 5.41
N LEU A 64 5.01 -4.19 4.38
CA LEU A 64 5.38 -3.37 3.23
C LEU A 64 4.14 -2.84 2.50
N ALA A 65 3.11 -3.67 2.33
CA ALA A 65 1.87 -3.25 1.69
C ALA A 65 1.16 -2.17 2.53
N LEU A 66 1.06 -2.37 3.83
CA LEU A 66 0.42 -1.42 4.73
C LEU A 66 1.21 -0.11 4.83
N SER A 67 2.54 -0.18 4.80
CA SER A 67 3.38 1.01 4.79
C SER A 67 3.19 1.82 3.52
N PHE A 68 3.04 1.16 2.38
CA PHE A 68 2.78 1.82 1.12
C PHE A 68 1.44 2.57 1.17
N THR A 69 0.36 1.88 1.57
CA THR A 69 -0.96 2.50 1.62
C THR A 69 -1.01 3.62 2.67
N ARG A 70 -0.35 3.44 3.82
CA ARG A 70 -0.26 4.49 4.83
C ARG A 70 0.42 5.75 4.29
N ASN A 71 1.60 5.58 3.66
CA ASN A 71 2.34 6.72 3.13
C ASN A 71 1.51 7.48 2.09
N LEU A 72 0.81 6.74 1.25
CA LEU A 72 -0.01 7.34 0.21
C LEU A 72 -1.20 8.09 0.83
N LEU A 73 -1.90 7.48 1.78
CA LEU A 73 -3.03 8.11 2.46
C LEU A 73 -2.61 9.35 3.24
N VAL A 74 -1.49 9.26 3.98
CA VAL A 74 -1.00 10.40 4.75
C VAL A 74 -0.67 11.56 3.82
N ASN A 75 0.08 11.30 2.76
CA ASN A 75 0.54 12.37 1.87
C ASN A 75 -0.60 12.98 1.04
N LYS A 76 -1.59 12.17 0.66
CA LYS A 76 -2.61 12.61 -0.29
C LYS A 76 -3.92 13.02 0.37
N PHE A 77 -4.22 12.51 1.56
CA PHE A 77 -5.49 12.79 2.21
C PHE A 77 -5.33 13.43 3.58
N PHE A 78 -4.60 12.78 4.49
CA PHE A 78 -4.56 13.24 5.88
C PHE A 78 -3.81 14.56 6.05
N LEU A 79 -2.61 14.69 5.52
CA LEU A 79 -1.84 15.93 5.62
C LEU A 79 -2.52 17.11 4.93
N PRO A 80 -2.99 16.97 3.67
CA PRO A 80 -3.64 18.09 3.01
C PRO A 80 -4.90 18.58 3.71
N ASN A 81 -5.55 17.72 4.49
CA ASN A 81 -6.77 18.05 5.21
C ASN A 81 -6.54 18.32 6.70
N ASN A 82 -5.28 18.41 7.13
CA ASN A 82 -4.91 18.65 8.53
C ASN A 82 -5.46 17.59 9.48
N LEU A 83 -5.50 16.35 9.03
CA LEU A 83 -5.99 15.22 9.81
C LEU A 83 -4.83 14.36 10.27
N TYR A 84 -5.00 13.70 11.41
CA TYR A 84 -4.03 12.76 11.95
C TYR A 84 -4.39 11.35 11.52
N PHE A 85 -3.38 10.58 11.15
CA PHE A 85 -3.56 9.17 10.81
C PHE A 85 -3.99 8.40 12.07
N PRO A 86 -5.01 7.52 12.00
CA PRO A 86 -5.52 6.83 13.19
C PRO A 86 -4.46 5.99 13.88
N LYS A 87 -4.36 6.13 15.20
CA LYS A 87 -3.39 5.36 16.00
C LYS A 87 -3.68 3.86 15.96
N SER A 88 -4.95 3.49 15.92
CA SER A 88 -5.35 2.08 15.81
C SER A 88 -4.84 1.44 14.52
N ARG A 89 -4.82 2.21 13.43
CA ARG A 89 -4.31 1.73 12.16
C ARG A 89 -2.79 1.54 12.21
N LEU A 90 -2.07 2.43 12.89
CA LEU A 90 -0.63 2.29 13.10
C LEU A 90 -0.33 1.06 13.96
N ALA A 91 -1.11 0.82 15.01
CA ALA A 91 -0.95 -0.36 15.85
C ALA A 91 -1.19 -1.63 15.04
N PHE A 92 -2.18 -1.63 14.16
CA PHE A 92 -2.44 -2.76 13.28
C PHE A 92 -1.25 -3.05 12.37
N GLU A 93 -0.69 -2.02 11.76
CA GLU A 93 0.49 -2.18 10.90
C GLU A 93 1.67 -2.75 11.70
N ASN A 94 1.88 -2.29 12.93
CA ASN A 94 2.98 -2.73 13.78
C ASN A 94 2.87 -4.20 14.17
N CYS A 95 1.68 -4.80 14.08
CA CYS A 95 1.51 -6.24 14.33
C CYS A 95 2.30 -7.08 13.33
N PHE A 96 2.67 -6.52 12.19
CA PHE A 96 3.40 -7.22 11.13
C PHE A 96 4.84 -6.75 10.98
N SER A 97 5.31 -5.94 11.91
CA SER A 97 6.68 -5.44 11.85
C SER A 97 7.70 -6.41 12.45
#